data_fe246aff74dae37a43818176246378d6
#
_entry.id   fe246aff74dae37a43818176246378d6
#
_cell.length_a   1.000
_cell.length_b   1.000
_cell.length_c   1.000
_cell.angle_alpha   90.00
_cell.angle_beta   90.00
_cell.angle_gamma   90.00
#
_symmetry.space_group_name_H-M   'P 1'
#
loop_
_entity.id
_entity.type
_entity.pdbx_description
1 polymer ?
#
loop_
_entity_poly.entity_id
_entity_poly.type
_entity_poly.pdbx_seq_one_letter_code
_entity_poly.pdbx_strand_id
1 'polypeptide(L)'
;ALAMDDYTNAAKYATELIKDGKYTLAEDADELADLWQNDGGNETIMQFACPTKDELPNSSKIYQPYSDGSVPDYIPTQTLMDLYSANDYRKQVWFNKMTLTTNTGATGEVYCFNKIVDHGALWTKLQGYEYARFCIEPKMFRIAEMYLIAAEAYAQAGDLTKGAKYLNDLKGKRIEGYEETSFPTKNALMTEVQNEREREMVGEATRLFDLKRWHKGFKRGVPQQLDLCLLPGATTTGFSLDANSPKLTWPIPKHEIDVNKKLVQNPGY
;
A
#
# COMPACT_ATOMS: atom_id res chain seq x y z
N ALA A 1 3.14 -4.50 -18.83
CA ALA A 1 3.57 -3.32 -19.58
C ALA A 1 4.43 -2.42 -18.67
N LEU A 2 3.87 -1.75 -17.63
CA LEU A 2 4.59 -0.76 -16.81
C LEU A 2 5.90 -1.32 -16.20
N ALA A 3 5.88 -2.52 -15.65
CA ALA A 3 7.06 -3.17 -15.07
C ALA A 3 8.13 -3.59 -16.10
N MET A 4 7.83 -3.46 -17.39
CA MET A 4 8.71 -3.72 -18.52
C MET A 4 9.06 -2.46 -19.29
N ASP A 5 8.82 -1.29 -18.71
CA ASP A 5 9.01 0.03 -19.30
C ASP A 5 8.26 0.26 -20.63
N ASP A 6 7.25 -0.58 -20.91
CA ASP A 6 6.36 -0.41 -22.05
C ASP A 6 5.25 0.61 -21.70
N TYR A 7 5.64 1.86 -21.66
CA TYR A 7 4.77 2.96 -21.26
C TYR A 7 3.61 3.20 -22.22
N THR A 8 3.80 2.89 -23.51
CA THR A 8 2.74 3.00 -24.52
C THR A 8 1.59 2.04 -24.25
N ASN A 9 1.89 0.77 -24.05
CA ASN A 9 0.85 -0.22 -23.75
C ASN A 9 0.34 -0.07 -22.32
N ALA A 10 1.16 0.36 -21.34
CA ALA A 10 0.71 0.64 -19.98
C ALA A 10 -0.35 1.76 -19.99
N ALA A 11 -0.09 2.89 -20.66
CA ALA A 11 -1.07 3.97 -20.81
C ALA A 11 -2.33 3.49 -21.54
N LYS A 12 -2.17 2.77 -22.64
CA LYS A 12 -3.29 2.26 -23.44
C LYS A 12 -4.24 1.40 -22.61
N TYR A 13 -3.76 0.33 -22.00
CA TYR A 13 -4.60 -0.61 -21.27
C TYR A 13 -5.23 0.00 -20.01
N ALA A 14 -4.47 0.82 -19.27
CA ALA A 14 -5.01 1.51 -18.12
C ALA A 14 -6.15 2.47 -18.49
N THR A 15 -5.95 3.26 -19.56
CA THR A 15 -6.96 4.23 -20.01
C THR A 15 -8.17 3.58 -20.69
N GLU A 16 -8.01 2.42 -21.33
CA GLU A 16 -9.13 1.63 -21.84
C GLU A 16 -10.06 1.20 -20.70
N LEU A 17 -9.53 0.65 -19.60
CA LEU A 17 -10.32 0.27 -18.42
C LEU A 17 -10.99 1.48 -17.76
N ILE A 18 -10.30 2.61 -17.63
CA ILE A 18 -10.87 3.83 -17.06
C ILE A 18 -12.04 4.33 -17.93
N LYS A 19 -11.89 4.32 -19.26
CA LYS A 19 -12.92 4.79 -20.20
C LYS A 19 -14.11 3.87 -20.31
N ASP A 20 -13.93 2.58 -20.10
CA ASP A 20 -15.02 1.58 -20.11
C ASP A 20 -16.08 1.92 -19.03
N GLY A 21 -15.67 2.57 -17.94
CA GLY A 21 -16.56 3.07 -16.90
C GLY A 21 -17.23 1.99 -16.05
N LYS A 22 -16.87 0.71 -16.24
CA LYS A 22 -17.38 -0.40 -15.44
C LYS A 22 -16.89 -0.32 -13.99
N TYR A 23 -15.66 0.14 -13.81
CA TYR A 23 -15.04 0.33 -12.51
C TYR A 23 -14.88 1.83 -12.24
N THR A 24 -15.28 2.26 -11.06
CA THR A 24 -15.29 3.68 -10.67
C THR A 24 -14.53 3.87 -9.36
N LEU A 25 -13.88 5.03 -9.21
CA LEU A 25 -13.28 5.42 -7.93
C LEU A 25 -14.37 5.69 -6.89
N ALA A 26 -14.10 5.37 -5.64
CA ALA A 26 -14.91 5.80 -4.52
C ALA A 26 -14.99 7.34 -4.49
N GLU A 27 -16.19 7.86 -4.28
CA GLU A 27 -16.48 9.29 -4.36
C GLU A 27 -16.15 10.04 -3.07
N ASP A 28 -16.22 9.36 -1.92
CA ASP A 28 -16.04 9.94 -0.60
C ASP A 28 -15.42 8.94 0.40
N ALA A 29 -15.36 9.37 1.66
CA ALA A 29 -14.81 8.58 2.76
C ALA A 29 -15.62 7.30 3.05
N ASP A 30 -16.95 7.38 2.96
CA ASP A 30 -17.84 6.25 3.27
C ASP A 30 -17.71 5.15 2.22
N GLU A 31 -17.71 5.51 0.93
CA GLU A 31 -17.49 4.54 -0.14
C GLU A 31 -16.07 3.94 -0.08
N LEU A 32 -15.07 4.77 0.28
CA LEU A 32 -13.70 4.29 0.44
C LEU A 32 -13.55 3.35 1.64
N ALA A 33 -14.29 3.59 2.73
CA ALA A 33 -14.36 2.68 3.86
C ALA A 33 -15.06 1.37 3.49
N ASP A 34 -16.19 1.44 2.77
CA ASP A 34 -16.98 0.30 2.33
C ASP A 34 -16.17 -0.67 1.46
N LEU A 35 -15.31 -0.16 0.58
CA LEU A 35 -14.39 -0.95 -0.24
C LEU A 35 -13.53 -1.93 0.58
N TRP A 36 -13.09 -1.52 1.77
CA TRP A 36 -12.15 -2.30 2.59
C TRP A 36 -12.85 -3.03 3.76
N GLN A 37 -13.95 -2.47 4.27
CA GLN A 37 -14.68 -3.05 5.40
C GLN A 37 -15.68 -4.11 4.95
N ASN A 38 -16.36 -3.86 3.83
CA ASN A 38 -17.50 -4.67 3.38
C ASN A 38 -17.27 -5.33 2.01
N ASP A 39 -16.07 -5.24 1.43
CA ASP A 39 -15.77 -5.64 0.06
C ASP A 39 -16.72 -4.97 -0.96
N GLY A 40 -17.24 -3.77 -0.63
CA GLY A 40 -18.19 -3.01 -1.43
C GLY A 40 -17.54 -2.15 -2.50
N GLY A 41 -18.39 -1.35 -3.17
CA GLY A 41 -17.98 -0.39 -4.19
C GLY A 41 -17.54 -1.00 -5.52
N ASN A 42 -17.12 -0.13 -6.44
CA ASN A 42 -16.82 -0.51 -7.82
C ASN A 42 -15.32 -0.40 -8.19
N GLU A 43 -14.44 -0.20 -7.21
CA GLU A 43 -13.00 -0.08 -7.50
C GLU A 43 -12.31 -1.41 -7.82
N THR A 44 -12.84 -2.51 -7.32
CA THR A 44 -12.19 -3.83 -7.42
C THR A 44 -12.37 -4.42 -8.81
N ILE A 45 -11.28 -4.53 -9.56
CA ILE A 45 -11.24 -5.17 -10.88
C ILE A 45 -11.13 -6.69 -10.72
N MET A 46 -10.29 -7.12 -9.81
CA MET A 46 -10.04 -8.53 -9.53
C MET A 46 -9.69 -8.73 -8.06
N GLN A 47 -10.31 -9.73 -7.44
CA GLN A 47 -9.94 -10.21 -6.11
C GLN A 47 -9.94 -11.74 -6.07
N PHE A 48 -9.19 -12.31 -5.14
CA PHE A 48 -9.26 -13.74 -4.86
C PHE A 48 -10.37 -14.03 -3.86
N ALA A 49 -11.29 -14.90 -4.26
CA ALA A 49 -12.36 -15.32 -3.36
C ALA A 49 -11.82 -16.24 -2.25
N CYS A 50 -12.40 -16.08 -1.07
CA CYS A 50 -12.21 -16.98 0.05
C CYS A 50 -13.58 -17.57 0.44
N PRO A 51 -14.03 -18.66 -0.22
CA PRO A 51 -15.36 -19.22 -0.01
C PRO A 51 -15.45 -19.99 1.31
N THR A 52 -14.36 -20.51 1.82
CA THR A 52 -14.32 -21.36 3.04
C THR A 52 -13.17 -20.95 3.97
N LYS A 53 -13.27 -21.36 5.24
CA LYS A 53 -12.21 -21.12 6.24
C LYS A 53 -10.87 -21.79 5.89
N ASP A 54 -10.88 -22.84 5.07
CA ASP A 54 -9.68 -23.58 4.70
C ASP A 54 -8.86 -22.83 3.63
N GLU A 55 -9.47 -21.83 2.97
CA GLU A 55 -8.86 -20.95 1.96
C GLU A 55 -8.55 -19.56 2.51
N LEU A 56 -8.61 -19.41 3.84
CA LEU A 56 -8.38 -18.12 4.49
C LEU A 56 -6.99 -17.57 4.14
N PRO A 57 -6.89 -16.35 3.60
CA PRO A 57 -5.61 -15.72 3.39
C PRO A 57 -4.93 -15.46 4.75
N ASN A 58 -3.62 -15.50 4.79
CA ASN A 58 -2.90 -15.13 6.00
C ASN A 58 -3.31 -13.72 6.43
N SER A 59 -3.78 -13.60 7.67
CA SER A 59 -4.09 -12.30 8.25
C SER A 59 -2.87 -11.40 8.17
N SER A 60 -3.08 -10.19 7.73
CA SER A 60 -2.00 -9.21 7.73
C SER A 60 -1.75 -8.74 9.16
N LYS A 61 -0.70 -9.23 9.79
CA LYS A 61 -0.23 -8.73 11.09
C LYS A 61 0.01 -7.22 11.13
N ILE A 62 0.14 -6.59 9.95
CA ILE A 62 0.24 -5.13 9.81
C ILE A 62 -0.99 -4.45 10.40
N TYR A 63 -2.15 -5.08 10.32
CA TYR A 63 -3.44 -4.49 10.71
C TYR A 63 -3.95 -4.96 12.07
N GLN A 64 -3.29 -5.94 12.69
CA GLN A 64 -3.69 -6.37 14.03
C GLN A 64 -3.10 -5.45 15.11
N PRO A 65 -3.89 -4.58 15.74
CA PRO A 65 -3.60 -4.22 17.11
C PRO A 65 -3.90 -5.46 17.95
N TYR A 66 -2.97 -5.92 18.76
CA TYR A 66 -3.23 -7.07 19.64
C TYR A 66 -4.40 -6.76 20.57
N SER A 67 -5.37 -7.63 20.62
CA SER A 67 -6.59 -7.49 21.43
C SER A 67 -6.36 -7.51 22.95
N ASP A 68 -5.14 -7.79 23.39
CA ASP A 68 -4.74 -7.85 24.80
C ASP A 68 -4.08 -6.57 25.33
N GLY A 69 -4.16 -5.47 24.58
CA GLY A 69 -3.53 -4.17 24.93
C GLY A 69 -2.07 -4.08 24.57
N SER A 70 -1.50 -5.09 23.87
CA SER A 70 -0.15 -4.99 23.33
C SER A 70 -0.10 -4.08 22.11
N VAL A 71 1.11 -3.58 21.82
CA VAL A 71 1.33 -2.73 20.65
C VAL A 71 1.32 -3.56 19.37
N PRO A 72 0.81 -3.01 18.24
CA PRO A 72 0.87 -3.68 16.95
C PRO A 72 2.33 -3.89 16.51
N ASP A 73 2.59 -4.97 15.77
CA ASP A 73 3.92 -5.27 15.23
C ASP A 73 4.42 -4.16 14.28
N TYR A 74 3.48 -3.48 13.62
CA TYR A 74 3.79 -2.43 12.64
C TYR A 74 2.83 -1.27 12.79
N ILE A 75 3.39 -0.05 12.75
CA ILE A 75 2.64 1.19 12.65
C ILE A 75 3.21 2.04 11.50
N PRO A 76 2.41 2.94 10.90
CA PRO A 76 2.92 3.83 9.87
C PRO A 76 4.01 4.75 10.45
N THR A 77 4.99 5.08 9.62
CA THR A 77 5.99 6.08 9.99
C THR A 77 5.37 7.49 9.97
N GLN A 78 5.95 8.42 10.72
CA GLN A 78 5.55 9.83 10.63
C GLN A 78 5.73 10.36 9.19
N THR A 79 6.82 9.97 8.53
CA THR A 79 7.08 10.33 7.13
C THR A 79 5.92 9.90 6.20
N LEU A 80 5.34 8.73 6.40
CA LEU A 80 4.17 8.29 5.64
C LEU A 80 2.93 9.14 6.01
N MET A 81 2.72 9.38 7.30
CA MET A 81 1.56 10.17 7.74
C MET A 81 1.60 11.61 7.25
N ASP A 82 2.79 12.18 7.09
CA ASP A 82 3.01 13.54 6.56
C ASP A 82 2.67 13.67 5.06
N LEU A 83 2.56 12.56 4.34
CA LEU A 83 2.11 12.58 2.94
C LEU A 83 0.60 12.86 2.81
N TYR A 84 -0.20 12.61 3.85
CA TYR A 84 -1.65 12.82 3.82
C TYR A 84 -2.00 14.20 4.38
N SER A 85 -2.77 14.97 3.62
CA SER A 85 -3.39 16.20 4.13
C SER A 85 -4.45 15.89 5.21
N ALA A 86 -4.90 16.92 5.90
CA ALA A 86 -5.98 16.78 6.88
C ALA A 86 -7.31 16.35 6.25
N ASN A 87 -7.53 16.78 4.99
CA ASN A 87 -8.76 16.54 4.23
C ASN A 87 -8.68 15.26 3.37
N ASP A 88 -7.63 14.45 3.50
CA ASP A 88 -7.50 13.20 2.77
C ASP A 88 -8.37 12.12 3.40
N TYR A 89 -9.36 11.62 2.66
CA TYR A 89 -10.28 10.57 3.11
C TYR A 89 -9.55 9.31 3.56
N ARG A 90 -8.43 8.97 2.91
CA ARG A 90 -7.59 7.80 3.29
C ARG A 90 -7.02 7.95 4.69
N LYS A 91 -6.62 9.18 5.07
CA LYS A 91 -6.14 9.43 6.44
C LYS A 91 -7.23 9.19 7.47
N GLN A 92 -8.48 9.50 7.13
CA GLN A 92 -9.63 9.36 8.02
C GLN A 92 -10.06 7.91 8.19
N VAL A 93 -10.02 7.10 7.10
CA VAL A 93 -10.59 5.75 7.12
C VAL A 93 -9.57 4.63 7.18
N TRP A 94 -8.33 4.86 6.72
CA TRP A 94 -7.28 3.83 6.71
C TRP A 94 -6.35 3.86 7.92
N PHE A 95 -6.51 4.84 8.79
CA PHE A 95 -5.71 4.98 10.00
C PHE A 95 -6.57 5.38 11.18
N ASN A 96 -6.31 4.75 12.33
CA ASN A 96 -6.93 5.12 13.59
C ASN A 96 -5.86 5.68 14.54
N LYS A 97 -6.19 6.76 15.24
CA LYS A 97 -5.39 7.23 16.38
C LYS A 97 -5.66 6.36 17.60
N MET A 98 -4.61 5.83 18.16
CA MET A 98 -4.67 4.96 19.33
C MET A 98 -3.63 5.37 20.37
N THR A 99 -4.00 5.28 21.63
CA THR A 99 -3.02 5.36 22.73
C THR A 99 -2.46 3.97 22.95
N LEU A 100 -1.16 3.81 22.73
CA LEU A 100 -0.44 2.55 22.93
C LEU A 100 0.46 2.64 24.15
N THR A 101 0.58 1.53 24.87
CA THR A 101 1.52 1.39 25.99
C THR A 101 2.40 0.18 25.72
N THR A 102 3.71 0.39 25.71
CA THR A 102 4.69 -0.71 25.54
C THR A 102 4.82 -1.53 26.80
N ASN A 103 5.39 -2.70 26.69
CA ASN A 103 5.76 -3.55 27.85
C ASN A 103 6.82 -2.91 28.78
N THR A 104 7.49 -1.86 28.30
CA THR A 104 8.45 -1.06 29.11
C THR A 104 7.76 0.14 29.80
N GLY A 105 6.45 0.32 29.61
CA GLY A 105 5.67 1.39 30.22
C GLY A 105 5.68 2.71 29.47
N ALA A 106 6.33 2.81 28.32
CA ALA A 106 6.20 3.99 27.46
C ALA A 106 4.80 4.07 26.86
N THR A 107 4.16 5.25 26.98
CA THR A 107 2.80 5.48 26.51
C THR A 107 2.76 6.68 25.58
N GLY A 108 1.99 6.58 24.49
CA GLY A 108 1.80 7.70 23.56
C GLY A 108 0.70 7.44 22.55
N GLU A 109 0.25 8.53 21.92
CA GLU A 109 -0.80 8.50 20.90
C GLU A 109 -0.16 8.44 19.51
N VAL A 110 -0.53 7.45 18.71
CA VAL A 110 -0.01 7.24 17.35
C VAL A 110 -1.13 6.82 16.40
N TYR A 111 -0.91 7.00 15.11
CA TYR A 111 -1.74 6.38 14.10
C TYR A 111 -1.36 4.92 13.92
N CYS A 112 -2.35 4.05 13.87
CA CYS A 112 -2.24 2.64 13.53
C CYS A 112 -2.98 2.37 12.21
N PHE A 113 -2.58 1.33 11.48
CA PHE A 113 -3.29 0.94 10.27
C PHE A 113 -4.70 0.43 10.59
N ASN A 114 -5.68 0.89 9.81
CA ASN A 114 -7.10 0.50 9.87
C ASN A 114 -7.69 0.21 8.49
N LYS A 115 -6.87 0.12 7.46
CA LYS A 115 -7.33 -0.15 6.09
C LYS A 115 -8.02 -1.51 5.99
N ILE A 116 -7.55 -2.51 6.72
CA ILE A 116 -8.22 -3.78 6.95
C ILE A 116 -8.71 -3.77 8.38
N VAL A 117 -10.03 -3.81 8.55
CA VAL A 117 -10.68 -3.68 9.86
C VAL A 117 -10.84 -5.02 10.55
N ASP A 118 -11.00 -4.96 11.86
CA ASP A 118 -11.46 -6.09 12.65
C ASP A 118 -12.93 -6.42 12.32
N HIS A 119 -13.28 -7.68 12.27
CA HIS A 119 -14.66 -8.13 12.00
C HIS A 119 -15.27 -7.60 10.69
N GLY A 120 -14.45 -7.47 9.63
CA GLY A 120 -14.92 -7.03 8.31
C GLY A 120 -15.75 -8.07 7.56
N ALA A 121 -15.97 -7.83 6.27
CA ALA A 121 -16.84 -8.66 5.42
C ALA A 121 -16.48 -10.15 5.42
N LEU A 122 -15.18 -10.47 5.35
CA LEU A 122 -14.73 -11.86 5.33
C LEU A 122 -15.01 -12.59 6.65
N TRP A 123 -14.85 -11.90 7.80
CA TRP A 123 -15.23 -12.46 9.10
C TRP A 123 -16.73 -12.76 9.17
N THR A 124 -17.56 -11.83 8.69
CA THR A 124 -19.02 -12.03 8.61
C THR A 124 -19.38 -13.18 7.66
N LYS A 125 -18.77 -13.23 6.48
CA LYS A 125 -18.95 -14.30 5.48
C LYS A 125 -18.61 -15.69 6.03
N LEU A 126 -17.58 -15.78 6.86
CA LEU A 126 -17.14 -17.03 7.50
C LEU A 126 -17.78 -17.25 8.88
N GLN A 127 -18.95 -16.64 9.14
CA GLN A 127 -19.78 -16.84 10.32
C GLN A 127 -19.06 -16.61 11.67
N GLY A 128 -18.26 -15.57 11.73
CA GLY A 128 -17.53 -15.20 12.94
C GLY A 128 -16.30 -16.07 13.22
N TYR A 129 -15.72 -16.68 12.20
CA TYR A 129 -14.51 -17.46 12.36
C TYR A 129 -13.35 -16.60 12.86
N GLU A 130 -12.86 -16.87 14.08
CA GLU A 130 -11.91 -15.99 14.79
C GLU A 130 -10.63 -15.69 14.01
N TYR A 131 -10.13 -16.65 13.24
CA TYR A 131 -8.93 -16.44 12.41
C TYR A 131 -9.18 -15.58 11.18
N ALA A 132 -10.44 -15.24 10.87
CA ALA A 132 -10.79 -14.31 9.79
C ALA A 132 -10.78 -12.84 10.24
N ARG A 133 -10.49 -12.54 11.52
CA ARG A 133 -10.28 -11.19 12.00
C ARG A 133 -9.12 -10.54 11.23
N PHE A 134 -9.25 -9.27 10.87
CA PHE A 134 -8.26 -8.54 10.07
C PHE A 134 -7.87 -9.22 8.75
N CYS A 135 -8.79 -9.98 8.15
CA CYS A 135 -8.65 -10.59 6.85
C CYS A 135 -9.63 -9.98 5.86
N ILE A 136 -9.22 -9.95 4.60
CA ILE A 136 -10.05 -9.57 3.45
C ILE A 136 -9.84 -10.57 2.32
N GLU A 137 -10.75 -10.59 1.37
CA GLU A 137 -10.49 -11.18 0.06
C GLU A 137 -9.43 -10.34 -0.67
N PRO A 138 -8.21 -10.86 -0.97
CA PRO A 138 -7.13 -10.05 -1.49
C PRO A 138 -7.48 -9.39 -2.82
N LYS A 139 -7.49 -8.06 -2.85
CA LYS A 139 -7.73 -7.26 -4.05
C LYS A 139 -6.44 -7.18 -4.86
N MET A 140 -6.42 -7.85 -6.01
CA MET A 140 -5.23 -7.92 -6.86
C MET A 140 -5.10 -6.71 -7.76
N PHE A 141 -6.23 -6.21 -8.28
CA PHE A 141 -6.25 -5.03 -9.14
C PHE A 141 -7.44 -4.15 -8.79
N ARG A 142 -7.18 -2.85 -8.66
CA ARG A 142 -8.18 -1.81 -8.44
C ARG A 142 -8.09 -0.72 -9.50
N ILE A 143 -9.21 -0.07 -9.79
CA ILE A 143 -9.23 1.01 -10.78
C ILE A 143 -8.30 2.18 -10.37
N ALA A 144 -8.14 2.46 -9.07
CA ALA A 144 -7.21 3.47 -8.58
C ALA A 144 -5.77 3.23 -9.06
N GLU A 145 -5.33 1.97 -9.11
CA GLU A 145 -4.02 1.64 -9.66
C GLU A 145 -3.93 1.94 -11.16
N MET A 146 -5.02 1.81 -11.92
CA MET A 146 -5.04 2.14 -13.34
C MET A 146 -4.82 3.64 -13.57
N TYR A 147 -5.37 4.50 -12.71
CA TYR A 147 -5.08 5.94 -12.75
C TYR A 147 -3.60 6.23 -12.49
N LEU A 148 -2.99 5.56 -11.52
CA LEU A 148 -1.56 5.69 -11.22
C LEU A 148 -0.67 5.17 -12.36
N ILE A 149 -1.04 4.04 -12.98
CA ILE A 149 -0.35 3.49 -14.16
C ILE A 149 -0.43 4.46 -15.33
N ALA A 150 -1.62 5.02 -15.61
CA ALA A 150 -1.79 6.00 -16.68
C ALA A 150 -0.98 7.27 -16.42
N ALA A 151 -1.04 7.81 -15.19
CA ALA A 151 -0.28 8.99 -14.80
C ALA A 151 1.23 8.81 -14.99
N GLU A 152 1.76 7.69 -14.50
CA GLU A 152 3.18 7.36 -14.65
C GLU A 152 3.58 7.15 -16.11
N ALA A 153 2.82 6.35 -16.85
CA ALA A 153 3.13 6.01 -18.23
C ALA A 153 3.14 7.25 -19.14
N TYR A 154 2.17 8.16 -19.00
CA TYR A 154 2.18 9.42 -19.73
C TYR A 154 3.32 10.36 -19.30
N ALA A 155 3.63 10.42 -18.00
CA ALA A 155 4.77 11.19 -17.51
C ALA A 155 6.09 10.67 -18.11
N GLN A 156 6.27 9.35 -18.15
CA GLN A 156 7.45 8.72 -18.74
C GLN A 156 7.56 8.97 -20.25
N ALA A 157 6.43 8.94 -20.95
CA ALA A 157 6.35 9.25 -22.38
C ALA A 157 6.49 10.75 -22.72
N GLY A 158 6.56 11.64 -21.71
CA GLY A 158 6.72 13.08 -21.89
C GLY A 158 5.41 13.86 -22.04
N ASP A 159 4.25 13.22 -21.98
CA ASP A 159 2.93 13.88 -21.99
C ASP A 159 2.52 14.26 -20.55
N LEU A 160 3.14 15.34 -20.06
CA LEU A 160 2.94 15.78 -18.68
C LEU A 160 1.48 16.22 -18.41
N THR A 161 0.80 16.74 -19.42
CA THR A 161 -0.60 17.18 -19.30
C THR A 161 -1.52 16.01 -19.04
N LYS A 162 -1.39 14.93 -19.83
CA LYS A 162 -2.20 13.73 -19.59
C LYS A 162 -1.80 13.03 -18.30
N GLY A 163 -0.49 12.92 -18.01
CA GLY A 163 -0.02 12.35 -16.75
C GLY A 163 -0.60 13.07 -15.54
N ALA A 164 -0.55 14.40 -15.52
CA ALA A 164 -1.14 15.24 -14.49
C ALA A 164 -2.66 15.05 -14.37
N LYS A 165 -3.36 14.95 -15.52
CA LYS A 165 -4.82 14.73 -15.52
C LYS A 165 -5.21 13.47 -14.76
N TYR A 166 -4.64 12.30 -15.07
CA TYR A 166 -4.99 11.07 -14.39
C TYR A 166 -4.61 11.07 -12.92
N LEU A 167 -3.49 11.74 -12.57
CA LEU A 167 -3.12 11.93 -11.17
C LEU A 167 -4.13 12.81 -10.43
N ASN A 168 -4.54 13.92 -11.03
CA ASN A 168 -5.52 14.84 -10.45
C ASN A 168 -6.91 14.20 -10.34
N ASP A 169 -7.34 13.43 -11.34
CA ASP A 169 -8.61 12.70 -11.32
C ASP A 169 -8.67 11.76 -10.07
N LEU A 170 -7.58 11.03 -9.79
CA LEU A 170 -7.49 10.20 -8.60
C LEU A 170 -7.50 11.03 -7.31
N LYS A 171 -6.63 12.04 -7.23
CA LYS A 171 -6.50 12.89 -6.02
C LYS A 171 -7.80 13.64 -5.71
N GLY A 172 -8.53 14.06 -6.74
CA GLY A 172 -9.84 14.70 -6.58
C GLY A 172 -10.90 13.81 -5.93
N LYS A 173 -10.73 12.48 -6.01
CA LYS A 173 -11.59 11.48 -5.34
C LYS A 173 -11.06 11.03 -3.98
N ARG A 174 -9.92 11.54 -3.55
CA ARG A 174 -9.27 11.18 -2.29
C ARG A 174 -9.15 12.33 -1.30
N ILE A 175 -9.23 13.57 -1.80
CA ILE A 175 -8.98 14.76 -0.98
C ILE A 175 -10.15 15.72 -1.14
N GLU A 176 -10.84 16.01 -0.06
CA GLU A 176 -11.92 17.00 -0.03
C GLU A 176 -11.40 18.39 -0.41
N GLY A 177 -12.08 19.05 -1.35
CA GLY A 177 -11.69 20.38 -1.81
C GLY A 177 -10.38 20.39 -2.61
N TYR A 178 -10.01 19.27 -3.23
CA TYR A 178 -8.79 19.18 -4.04
C TYR A 178 -8.80 20.17 -5.21
N GLU A 179 -7.71 20.91 -5.36
CA GLU A 179 -7.46 21.76 -6.53
C GLU A 179 -6.44 21.09 -7.45
N GLU A 180 -6.74 21.05 -8.74
CA GLU A 180 -5.87 20.42 -9.73
C GLU A 180 -4.50 21.09 -9.78
N THR A 181 -3.46 20.29 -9.88
CA THR A 181 -2.06 20.74 -9.91
C THR A 181 -1.44 20.47 -11.27
N SER A 182 -0.75 21.44 -11.82
CA SER A 182 0.12 21.28 -12.99
C SER A 182 1.57 21.06 -12.57
N PHE A 183 2.31 20.34 -13.39
CA PHE A 183 3.71 20.01 -13.11
C PHE A 183 4.62 20.54 -14.21
N PRO A 184 5.61 21.39 -13.87
CA PRO A 184 6.46 22.05 -14.88
C PRO A 184 7.49 21.11 -15.51
N THR A 185 7.78 19.97 -14.84
CA THR A 185 8.79 19.03 -15.32
C THR A 185 8.34 17.58 -15.10
N LYS A 186 8.91 16.67 -15.90
CA LYS A 186 8.73 15.22 -15.72
C LYS A 186 9.11 14.78 -14.31
N ASN A 187 10.22 15.26 -13.77
CA ASN A 187 10.68 14.87 -12.44
C ASN A 187 9.69 15.31 -11.34
N ALA A 188 9.12 16.51 -11.45
CA ALA A 188 8.11 16.97 -10.50
C ALA A 188 6.86 16.08 -10.54
N LEU A 189 6.34 15.79 -11.73
CA LEU A 189 5.19 14.91 -11.91
C LEU A 189 5.49 13.50 -11.39
N MET A 190 6.64 12.91 -11.76
CA MET A 190 7.02 11.57 -11.31
C MET A 190 7.20 11.47 -9.80
N THR A 191 7.73 12.51 -9.16
CA THR A 191 7.82 12.55 -7.70
C THR A 191 6.44 12.49 -7.06
N GLU A 192 5.49 13.28 -7.56
CA GLU A 192 4.13 13.25 -7.01
C GLU A 192 3.39 11.94 -7.34
N VAL A 193 3.57 11.36 -8.54
CA VAL A 193 3.03 10.03 -8.87
C VAL A 193 3.56 8.97 -7.89
N GLN A 194 4.84 9.02 -7.54
CA GLN A 194 5.44 8.08 -6.59
C GLN A 194 4.91 8.27 -5.17
N ASN A 195 4.73 9.52 -4.75
CA ASN A 195 4.12 9.85 -3.46
C ASN A 195 2.65 9.40 -3.42
N GLU A 196 1.90 9.65 -4.50
CA GLU A 196 0.50 9.22 -4.58
C GLU A 196 0.38 7.70 -4.58
N ARG A 197 1.28 7.01 -5.25
CA ARG A 197 1.32 5.56 -5.23
C ARG A 197 1.65 5.01 -3.83
N GLU A 198 2.49 5.69 -3.06
CA GLU A 198 2.77 5.34 -1.67
C GLU A 198 1.54 5.55 -0.78
N ARG A 199 0.80 6.67 -0.97
CA ARG A 199 -0.46 6.92 -0.25
C ARG A 199 -1.54 5.90 -0.60
N GLU A 200 -1.78 5.66 -1.89
CA GLU A 200 -2.89 4.84 -2.38
C GLU A 200 -2.69 3.35 -2.14
N MET A 201 -1.48 2.85 -2.39
CA MET A 201 -1.16 1.43 -2.36
C MET A 201 -0.58 0.96 -1.01
N VAL A 202 -0.70 1.79 0.05
CA VAL A 202 -0.21 1.43 1.38
C VAL A 202 -0.84 0.11 1.85
N GLY A 203 0.00 -0.82 2.29
CA GLY A 203 -0.45 -2.13 2.79
C GLY A 203 -0.86 -3.14 1.71
N GLU A 204 -0.76 -2.81 0.43
CA GLU A 204 -1.14 -3.70 -0.70
C GLU A 204 0.06 -4.46 -1.32
N ALA A 205 1.18 -4.53 -0.61
CA ALA A 205 2.38 -5.29 -0.98
C ALA A 205 3.05 -4.91 -2.33
N THR A 206 2.73 -3.74 -2.91
CA THR A 206 3.27 -3.30 -4.20
C THR A 206 4.61 -2.57 -4.11
N ARG A 207 4.94 -1.99 -2.94
CA ARG A 207 6.06 -1.05 -2.76
C ARG A 207 7.41 -1.59 -3.21
N LEU A 208 7.73 -2.86 -2.91
CA LEU A 208 9.01 -3.45 -3.30
C LEU A 208 9.16 -3.53 -4.83
N PHE A 209 8.10 -3.88 -5.52
CA PHE A 209 8.10 -3.93 -6.99
C PHE A 209 8.26 -2.54 -7.60
N ASP A 210 7.62 -1.54 -7.02
CA ASP A 210 7.75 -0.14 -7.44
C ASP A 210 9.18 0.38 -7.25
N LEU A 211 9.78 0.16 -6.09
CA LEU A 211 11.17 0.56 -5.83
C LEU A 211 12.14 -0.10 -6.81
N LYS A 212 11.96 -1.39 -7.09
CA LYS A 212 12.81 -2.12 -8.05
C LYS A 212 12.70 -1.55 -9.46
N ARG A 213 11.49 -1.35 -9.99
CA ARG A 213 11.30 -0.82 -11.34
C ARG A 213 11.71 0.65 -11.49
N TRP A 214 11.69 1.43 -10.41
CA TRP A 214 12.21 2.81 -10.38
C TRP A 214 13.71 2.88 -10.13
N HIS A 215 14.37 1.74 -9.97
CA HIS A 215 15.80 1.67 -9.58
C HIS A 215 16.09 2.51 -8.34
N LYS A 216 15.21 2.41 -7.34
CA LYS A 216 15.33 3.12 -6.06
C LYS A 216 15.59 2.12 -4.93
N GLY A 217 16.48 2.51 -4.03
CA GLY A 217 16.56 1.93 -2.72
C GLY A 217 15.45 2.45 -1.82
N PHE A 218 15.49 2.07 -0.57
CA PHE A 218 14.62 2.67 0.44
C PHE A 218 15.41 3.02 1.70
N LYS A 219 14.89 3.99 2.41
CA LYS A 219 15.27 4.30 3.78
C LYS A 219 13.96 4.40 4.58
N ARG A 220 13.88 3.66 5.69
CA ARG A 220 12.70 3.75 6.54
C ARG A 220 12.52 5.18 7.04
N GLY A 221 11.29 5.65 7.00
CA GLY A 221 10.92 6.98 7.46
C GLY A 221 11.09 7.17 8.97
N VAL A 222 10.95 8.40 9.42
CA VAL A 222 10.99 8.76 10.84
C VAL A 222 9.81 8.11 11.56
N PRO A 223 10.00 7.44 12.71
CA PRO A 223 8.90 6.90 13.50
C PRO A 223 8.04 8.02 14.08
N GLN A 224 6.76 7.74 14.33
CA GLN A 224 5.86 8.70 14.99
C GLN A 224 6.31 9.01 16.41
N GLN A 225 6.66 7.97 17.18
CA GLN A 225 7.26 8.09 18.52
C GLN A 225 8.31 6.99 18.68
N LEU A 226 9.56 7.41 18.88
CA LEU A 226 10.69 6.49 18.90
C LEU A 226 10.58 5.47 20.04
N ASP A 227 10.16 5.93 21.23
CA ASP A 227 10.09 5.09 22.43
C ASP A 227 9.00 3.98 22.33
N LEU A 228 8.01 4.19 21.45
CA LEU A 228 6.96 3.19 21.20
C LEU A 228 7.32 2.20 20.08
N CYS A 229 8.25 2.57 19.20
CA CYS A 229 8.45 1.88 17.93
C CYS A 229 9.70 1.00 17.87
N LEU A 230 10.51 0.97 18.90
CA LEU A 230 11.77 0.25 18.89
C LEU A 230 11.89 -0.72 20.07
N LEU A 231 12.36 -1.92 19.77
CA LEU A 231 12.87 -2.80 20.79
C LEU A 231 14.04 -2.13 21.49
N PRO A 232 14.23 -2.35 22.81
CA PRO A 232 15.40 -1.86 23.51
C PRO A 232 16.70 -2.26 22.80
N GLY A 233 17.54 -1.29 22.51
CA GLY A 233 18.80 -1.48 21.77
C GLY A 233 18.67 -1.52 20.24
N ALA A 234 17.47 -1.45 19.65
CA ALA A 234 17.31 -1.29 18.22
C ALA A 234 17.71 0.13 17.80
N THR A 235 18.44 0.25 16.70
CA THR A 235 18.79 1.53 16.11
C THR A 235 18.04 1.76 14.82
N THR A 236 17.73 3.02 14.49
CA THR A 236 17.15 3.40 13.19
C THR A 236 18.15 3.23 12.04
N THR A 237 19.42 3.04 12.35
CA THR A 237 20.49 2.75 11.39
C THR A 237 20.40 1.28 10.97
N GLY A 238 20.28 1.02 9.67
CA GLY A 238 20.14 -0.35 9.14
C GLY A 238 18.80 -0.66 8.49
N PHE A 239 17.83 0.25 8.60
CA PHE A 239 16.56 0.13 7.89
C PHE A 239 16.59 0.85 6.53
N SER A 240 17.66 0.60 5.77
CA SER A 240 17.80 1.11 4.41
C SER A 240 18.45 0.05 3.54
N LEU A 241 18.06 0.05 2.26
CA LEU A 241 18.69 -0.71 1.20
C LEU A 241 19.05 0.22 0.06
N ASP A 242 20.27 0.10 -0.45
CA ASP A 242 20.68 0.77 -1.69
C ASP A 242 19.91 0.22 -2.89
N ALA A 243 19.74 1.04 -3.93
CA ALA A 243 19.04 0.65 -5.16
C ALA A 243 19.65 -0.58 -5.87
N ASN A 244 20.96 -0.76 -5.70
CA ASN A 244 21.71 -1.89 -6.28
C ASN A 244 21.89 -3.05 -5.28
N SER A 245 21.28 -2.98 -4.11
CA SER A 245 21.41 -4.04 -3.11
C SER A 245 20.89 -5.36 -3.64
N PRO A 246 21.66 -6.44 -3.62
CA PRO A 246 21.18 -7.76 -4.00
C PRO A 246 20.03 -8.24 -3.09
N LYS A 247 19.90 -7.69 -1.89
CA LYS A 247 18.82 -8.00 -0.95
C LYS A 247 17.44 -7.46 -1.37
N LEU A 248 17.35 -6.68 -2.44
CA LEU A 248 16.09 -6.37 -3.10
C LEU A 248 15.49 -7.58 -3.84
N THR A 249 16.28 -8.63 -4.03
CA THR A 249 15.80 -9.94 -4.52
C THR A 249 15.79 -10.90 -3.33
N TRP A 250 14.71 -11.64 -3.16
CA TRP A 250 14.54 -12.57 -2.05
C TRP A 250 15.48 -13.76 -2.16
N PRO A 251 15.94 -14.35 -1.04
CA PRO A 251 16.75 -15.56 -1.09
C PRO A 251 15.93 -16.75 -1.60
N ILE A 252 16.60 -17.69 -2.26
CA ILE A 252 16.04 -19.01 -2.47
C ILE A 252 15.93 -19.69 -1.11
N PRO A 253 14.76 -20.23 -0.72
CA PRO A 253 14.60 -20.90 0.56
C PRO A 253 15.65 -22.00 0.75
N LYS A 254 16.21 -22.08 1.96
CA LYS A 254 17.31 -23.03 2.25
C LYS A 254 16.93 -24.46 1.93
N HIS A 255 15.70 -24.88 2.22
CA HIS A 255 15.24 -26.25 1.94
C HIS A 255 15.26 -26.59 0.44
N GLU A 256 14.99 -25.63 -0.45
CA GLU A 256 15.10 -25.84 -1.90
C GLU A 256 16.53 -26.12 -2.34
N ILE A 257 17.49 -25.37 -1.77
CA ILE A 257 18.92 -25.58 -2.03
C ILE A 257 19.39 -26.92 -1.44
N ASP A 258 18.86 -27.31 -0.30
CA ASP A 258 19.23 -28.58 0.35
C ASP A 258 18.75 -29.77 -0.45
N VAL A 259 17.60 -29.69 -1.13
CA VAL A 259 17.07 -30.74 -1.99
C VAL A 259 17.70 -30.73 -3.38
N ASN A 260 17.89 -29.56 -3.98
CA ASN A 260 18.47 -29.42 -5.31
C ASN A 260 19.85 -28.74 -5.27
N LYS A 261 20.90 -29.53 -5.22
CA LYS A 261 22.30 -29.05 -5.14
C LYS A 261 22.79 -28.28 -6.38
N LYS A 262 21.98 -28.20 -7.46
CA LYS A 262 22.28 -27.38 -8.63
C LYS A 262 21.82 -25.94 -8.49
N LEU A 263 21.01 -25.63 -7.48
CA LEU A 263 20.59 -24.27 -7.21
C LEU A 263 21.74 -23.46 -6.58
N VAL A 264 21.95 -22.29 -7.12
CA VAL A 264 22.90 -21.30 -6.60
C VAL A 264 22.09 -20.18 -5.96
N GLN A 265 22.43 -19.86 -4.73
CA GLN A 265 21.77 -18.78 -3.96
C GLN A 265 21.95 -17.42 -4.66
N ASN A 266 20.94 -16.58 -4.53
CA ASN A 266 21.04 -15.18 -4.96
C ASN A 266 22.19 -14.47 -4.24
N PRO A 267 22.90 -13.54 -4.91
CA PRO A 267 23.97 -12.78 -4.28
C PRO A 267 23.51 -12.07 -3.00
N GLY A 268 24.37 -12.08 -1.98
CA GLY A 268 24.12 -11.37 -0.71
C GLY A 268 23.49 -12.22 0.40
N TYR A 269 23.33 -13.55 0.16
CA TYR A 269 22.79 -14.49 1.15
C TYR A 269 23.71 -15.69 1.38
#